data_e7510f75bb49e74cb444785460903651
#
_entry.id   e7510f75bb49e74cb444785460903651
#
_cell.length_a   1.000
_cell.length_b   1.000
_cell.length_c   1.000
_cell.angle_alpha   90.00
_cell.angle_beta   90.00
_cell.angle_gamma   90.00
#
_symmetry.space_group_name_H-M   'P 1'
#
loop_
_entity.id
_entity.type
_entity.pdbx_description
1 polymer ?
#
loop_
_entity_poly.entity_id
_entity_poly.type
_entity_poly.pdbx_seq_one_letter_code
_entity_poly.pdbx_strand_id
1 'polypeptide(L)'
;LVTMIVQQNQQISFSSYNAVDVTGQALTDHKVSNRKEVTDALTNLANEHNSLIARRIVQPNEKGEIDFRYQFYGHVSPPSNLKRASQESAEGSDIVSNYLIVSGDLKGAELISTFSQLGYNAVDFSSYSILSLLLTILLNEVSLISFALFLLTFASLVLIYRIKDLRDAGIKLVSGQSMMKVMLSSFIVDSRQLLIAYCLSILIG
;
A
#
# COMPACT_ATOMS: atom_id res chain seq x y z
N LEU A 1 -9.24 -11.05 0.63
CA LEU A 1 -9.72 -9.68 0.94
C LEU A 1 -9.31 -9.26 2.35
N VAL A 2 -9.57 -10.07 3.39
CA VAL A 2 -9.19 -9.79 4.80
C VAL A 2 -7.68 -9.63 4.94
N THR A 3 -6.87 -10.46 4.28
CA THR A 3 -5.41 -10.40 4.29
C THR A 3 -4.89 -9.09 3.65
N MET A 4 -5.57 -8.61 2.60
CA MET A 4 -5.24 -7.33 1.95
C MET A 4 -5.55 -6.12 2.85
N ILE A 5 -6.67 -6.14 3.58
CA ILE A 5 -7.05 -5.06 4.50
C ILE A 5 -6.09 -5.01 5.70
N VAL A 6 -5.66 -6.17 6.21
CA VAL A 6 -4.66 -6.25 7.29
C VAL A 6 -3.31 -5.71 6.82
N GLN A 7 -2.85 -6.08 5.62
CA GLN A 7 -1.63 -5.52 5.03
C GLN A 7 -1.74 -4.00 4.79
N GLN A 8 -2.89 -3.53 4.35
CA GLN A 8 -3.13 -2.11 4.09
C GLN A 8 -3.14 -1.28 5.38
N ASN A 9 -3.75 -1.78 6.47
CA ASN A 9 -3.67 -1.14 7.79
C ASN A 9 -2.25 -1.14 8.36
N GLN A 10 -1.46 -2.16 8.06
CA GLN A 10 -0.05 -2.21 8.43
C GLN A 10 0.78 -1.16 7.69
N GLN A 11 0.54 -0.97 6.39
CA GLN A 11 1.21 0.06 5.59
C GLN A 11 0.89 1.49 6.05
N ILE A 12 -0.34 1.75 6.47
CA ILE A 12 -0.74 3.07 7.01
C ILE A 12 0.01 3.38 8.31
N SER A 13 0.23 2.38 9.17
CA SER A 13 1.04 2.56 10.39
C SER A 13 2.52 2.82 10.10
N PHE A 14 3.04 2.34 8.97
CA PHE A 14 4.42 2.57 8.51
C PHE A 14 4.61 3.87 7.74
N SER A 15 3.55 4.51 7.26
CA SER A 15 3.65 5.76 6.49
C SER A 15 4.26 6.93 7.26
N SER A 16 4.34 6.82 8.60
CA SER A 16 4.91 7.83 9.48
C SER A 16 6.41 7.66 9.74
N TYR A 17 7.01 6.53 9.38
CA TYR A 17 8.41 6.21 9.67
C TYR A 17 9.12 5.69 8.42
N ASN A 18 10.41 6.02 8.29
CA ASN A 18 11.24 5.37 7.28
C ASN A 18 11.44 3.90 7.67
N ALA A 19 11.10 3.00 6.77
CA ALA A 19 11.15 1.56 7.02
C ALA A 19 12.12 0.87 6.06
N VAL A 20 12.87 -0.09 6.58
CA VAL A 20 13.75 -0.98 5.82
C VAL A 20 13.28 -2.40 6.05
N ASP A 21 13.05 -3.13 4.97
CA ASP A 21 12.67 -4.55 5.02
C ASP A 21 13.90 -5.42 4.78
N VAL A 22 14.23 -6.24 5.76
CA VAL A 22 15.30 -7.25 5.66
C VAL A 22 14.66 -8.54 5.16
N THR A 23 14.95 -8.90 3.90
CA THR A 23 14.26 -9.97 3.17
C THR A 23 14.91 -11.34 3.30
N GLY A 24 16.16 -11.41 3.78
CA GLY A 24 16.87 -12.67 3.93
C GLY A 24 18.39 -12.48 3.97
N GLN A 25 19.09 -13.61 3.93
CA GLN A 25 20.55 -13.60 3.84
C GLN A 25 20.99 -13.28 2.41
N ALA A 26 22.06 -12.51 2.29
CA ALA A 26 22.63 -12.21 0.97
C ALA A 26 23.25 -13.51 0.38
N LEU A 27 23.00 -13.76 -0.90
CA LEU A 27 23.58 -14.88 -1.66
C LEU A 27 25.07 -14.61 -2.02
N THR A 28 25.81 -13.96 -1.12
CA THR A 28 27.21 -13.62 -1.31
C THR A 28 28.07 -14.51 -0.40
N ASP A 29 29.35 -14.71 -0.78
CA ASP A 29 30.33 -15.48 0.03
C ASP A 29 30.65 -14.85 1.39
N HIS A 30 29.95 -13.81 1.79
CA HIS A 30 30.11 -13.16 3.09
C HIS A 30 29.44 -13.99 4.19
N LYS A 31 30.20 -14.25 5.24
CA LYS A 31 29.69 -14.88 6.45
C LYS A 31 28.55 -14.03 7.01
N VAL A 32 27.37 -14.63 7.12
CA VAL A 32 26.21 -13.99 7.74
C VAL A 32 26.50 -13.77 9.22
N SER A 33 26.36 -12.53 9.68
CA SER A 33 26.59 -12.14 11.06
C SER A 33 25.54 -12.74 11.98
N ASN A 34 25.98 -13.12 13.17
CA ASN A 34 25.08 -13.65 14.19
C ASN A 34 24.23 -12.53 14.81
N ARG A 35 23.21 -12.92 15.57
CA ARG A 35 22.27 -11.99 16.19
C ARG A 35 22.96 -10.94 17.07
N LYS A 36 23.99 -11.31 17.83
CA LYS A 36 24.70 -10.40 18.71
C LYS A 36 25.42 -9.31 17.89
N GLU A 37 26.13 -9.73 16.85
CA GLU A 37 26.81 -8.82 15.92
C GLU A 37 25.83 -7.84 15.28
N VAL A 38 24.67 -8.32 14.84
CA VAL A 38 23.61 -7.46 14.28
C VAL A 38 23.08 -6.47 15.33
N THR A 39 22.81 -6.94 16.56
CA THR A 39 22.32 -6.10 17.65
C THR A 39 23.32 -5.01 18.01
N ASP A 40 24.59 -5.38 18.13
CA ASP A 40 25.68 -4.44 18.47
C ASP A 40 25.86 -3.41 17.34
N ALA A 41 25.87 -3.84 16.09
CA ALA A 41 25.99 -2.96 14.93
C ALA A 41 24.82 -1.96 14.83
N LEU A 42 23.59 -2.44 14.99
CA LEU A 42 22.40 -1.57 14.96
C LEU A 42 22.38 -0.58 16.13
N THR A 43 22.81 -1.02 17.31
CA THR A 43 22.88 -0.15 18.49
C THR A 43 23.93 0.95 18.30
N ASN A 44 25.10 0.60 17.77
CA ASN A 44 26.17 1.57 17.47
C ASN A 44 25.71 2.54 16.40
N LEU A 45 25.14 2.06 15.29
CA LEU A 45 24.61 2.92 14.21
C LEU A 45 23.54 3.88 14.72
N ALA A 46 22.62 3.39 15.54
CA ALA A 46 21.57 4.23 16.14
C ALA A 46 22.15 5.31 17.06
N ASN A 47 23.18 4.97 17.84
CA ASN A 47 23.83 5.92 18.74
C ASN A 47 24.66 6.97 18.00
N GLU A 48 25.39 6.59 16.95
CA GLU A 48 26.17 7.51 16.11
C GLU A 48 25.30 8.59 15.46
N HIS A 49 24.08 8.22 15.05
CA HIS A 49 23.14 9.13 14.40
C HIS A 49 22.11 9.73 15.37
N ASN A 50 22.28 9.56 16.66
CA ASN A 50 21.30 9.98 17.69
C ASN A 50 19.87 9.56 17.34
N SER A 51 19.74 8.34 16.88
CA SER A 51 18.52 7.79 16.28
C SER A 51 17.97 6.63 17.12
N LEU A 52 16.72 6.27 16.85
CA LEU A 52 16.06 5.10 17.41
C LEU A 52 15.64 4.19 16.27
N ILE A 53 16.18 2.97 16.27
CA ILE A 53 15.77 1.91 15.35
C ILE A 53 14.82 0.96 16.10
N ALA A 54 13.72 0.59 15.48
CA ALA A 54 12.76 -0.36 16.03
C ALA A 54 12.57 -1.55 15.07
N ARG A 55 12.91 -2.76 15.53
CA ARG A 55 12.63 -4.00 14.81
C ARG A 55 11.22 -4.48 15.14
N ARG A 56 10.39 -4.74 14.14
CA ARG A 56 9.04 -5.26 14.32
C ARG A 56 9.08 -6.77 14.62
N ILE A 57 8.33 -7.16 15.63
CA ILE A 57 8.14 -8.55 16.05
C ILE A 57 6.66 -8.85 16.01
N VAL A 58 6.29 -9.91 15.32
CA VAL A 58 4.91 -10.37 15.19
C VAL A 58 4.64 -11.40 16.27
N GLN A 59 3.67 -11.16 17.13
CA GLN A 59 3.26 -12.08 18.18
C GLN A 59 1.75 -12.26 18.18
N PRO A 60 1.22 -13.47 18.41
CA PRO A 60 -0.20 -13.64 18.72
C PRO A 60 -0.46 -13.06 20.13
N ASN A 61 -1.56 -12.32 20.26
CA ASN A 61 -2.06 -11.93 21.57
C ASN A 61 -2.83 -13.10 22.23
N GLU A 62 -3.29 -12.90 23.47
CA GLU A 62 -4.05 -13.91 24.22
C GLU A 62 -5.37 -14.35 23.52
N LYS A 63 -5.86 -13.57 22.57
CA LYS A 63 -7.04 -13.85 21.75
C LYS A 63 -6.70 -14.54 20.41
N GLY A 64 -5.42 -14.81 20.15
CA GLY A 64 -4.97 -15.36 18.87
C GLY A 64 -4.91 -14.33 17.73
N GLU A 65 -5.10 -13.04 18.02
CA GLU A 65 -4.94 -11.97 17.04
C GLU A 65 -3.48 -11.57 16.93
N ILE A 66 -3.07 -11.09 15.75
CA ILE A 66 -1.71 -10.61 15.51
C ILE A 66 -1.49 -9.29 16.26
N ASP A 67 -0.54 -9.27 17.21
CA ASP A 67 -0.07 -8.06 17.89
C ASP A 67 1.35 -7.73 17.41
N PHE A 68 1.62 -6.46 17.17
CA PHE A 68 2.94 -5.98 16.77
C PHE A 68 3.65 -5.38 17.94
N ARG A 69 4.85 -5.92 18.22
CA ARG A 69 5.73 -5.41 19.27
C ARG A 69 7.08 -5.07 18.67
N TYR A 70 7.83 -4.28 19.36
CA TYR A 70 9.06 -3.70 18.84
C TYR A 70 10.24 -3.93 19.78
N GLN A 71 11.36 -4.35 19.22
CA GLN A 71 12.65 -4.29 19.88
C GLN A 71 13.36 -3.01 19.43
N PHE A 72 13.87 -2.25 20.39
CA PHE A 72 14.50 -0.95 20.14
C PHE A 72 16.00 -1.03 20.24
N TYR A 73 16.70 -0.32 19.36
CA TYR A 73 18.14 -0.14 19.34
C TYR A 73 18.46 1.34 19.41
N GLY A 74 19.42 1.74 20.23
CA GLY A 74 19.79 3.12 20.51
C GLY A 74 19.39 3.56 21.90
N HIS A 75 19.86 4.78 22.28
CA HIS A 75 19.65 5.34 23.63
C HIS A 75 18.46 6.29 23.72
N VAL A 76 17.85 6.63 22.59
CA VAL A 76 16.68 7.52 22.55
C VAL A 76 15.44 6.81 23.08
N SER A 77 14.64 7.52 23.87
CA SER A 77 13.43 6.96 24.47
C SER A 77 12.38 6.62 23.40
N PRO A 78 11.81 5.40 23.43
CA PRO A 78 10.80 4.99 22.47
C PRO A 78 9.49 5.78 22.67
N PRO A 79 8.77 6.09 21.58
CA PRO A 79 7.47 6.75 21.66
C PRO A 79 6.42 5.81 22.26
N SER A 80 5.43 6.38 22.95
CA SER A 80 4.40 5.64 23.69
C SER A 80 3.45 4.80 22.82
N ASN A 81 3.35 5.11 21.53
CA ASN A 81 2.51 4.38 20.57
C ASN A 81 3.12 3.05 20.09
N LEU A 82 4.42 2.83 20.33
CA LEU A 82 5.09 1.58 19.95
C LEU A 82 5.29 0.69 21.18
N LYS A 83 4.61 -0.44 21.21
CA LYS A 83 4.69 -1.40 22.33
C LYS A 83 6.01 -2.15 22.30
N ARG A 84 6.73 -2.19 23.40
CA ARG A 84 7.99 -2.95 23.53
C ARG A 84 7.72 -4.45 23.56
N ALA A 85 8.52 -5.21 22.84
CA ALA A 85 8.55 -6.67 22.93
C ALA A 85 9.21 -7.12 24.25
N SER A 86 8.83 -8.32 24.73
CA SER A 86 9.58 -8.99 25.81
C SER A 86 10.95 -9.43 25.30
N GLN A 87 11.91 -9.55 26.20
CA GLN A 87 13.26 -10.00 25.84
C GLN A 87 13.24 -11.40 25.22
N GLU A 88 12.47 -12.31 25.79
CA GLU A 88 12.30 -13.67 25.28
C GLU A 88 11.79 -13.69 23.84
N SER A 89 10.76 -12.88 23.54
CA SER A 89 10.24 -12.75 22.18
C SER A 89 11.22 -12.12 21.21
N ALA A 90 11.99 -11.15 21.68
CA ALA A 90 13.03 -10.51 20.88
C ALA A 90 14.16 -11.50 20.54
N GLU A 91 14.54 -12.36 21.47
CA GLU A 91 15.57 -13.39 21.28
C GLU A 91 15.06 -14.56 20.43
N GLY A 92 13.78 -14.93 20.54
CA GLY A 92 13.17 -16.02 19.77
C GLY A 92 12.76 -15.63 18.33
N SER A 93 12.69 -14.34 18.01
CA SER A 93 12.23 -13.88 16.67
C SER A 93 13.38 -13.80 15.66
N ASP A 94 13.11 -13.94 14.37
CA ASP A 94 14.11 -13.85 13.30
C ASP A 94 14.66 -12.42 13.14
N ILE A 95 15.90 -12.31 12.63
CA ILE A 95 16.53 -11.06 12.20
C ILE A 95 15.84 -10.52 10.93
N VAL A 96 15.40 -11.43 10.08
CA VAL A 96 14.62 -11.11 8.87
C VAL A 96 13.27 -10.51 9.30
N SER A 97 13.15 -9.21 9.16
CA SER A 97 11.99 -8.43 9.65
C SER A 97 12.02 -7.02 9.12
N ASN A 98 10.99 -6.25 9.43
CA ASN A 98 10.93 -4.83 9.11
C ASN A 98 11.56 -4.01 10.25
N TYR A 99 12.42 -3.09 9.86
CA TYR A 99 13.10 -2.15 10.74
C TYR A 99 12.61 -0.74 10.46
N LEU A 100 12.24 -0.02 11.49
CA LEU A 100 11.72 1.35 11.43
C LEU A 100 12.77 2.30 11.99
N ILE A 101 13.03 3.39 11.29
CA ILE A 101 13.76 4.54 11.83
C ILE A 101 12.73 5.45 12.48
N VAL A 102 12.65 5.39 13.81
CA VAL A 102 11.58 6.05 14.57
C VAL A 102 11.88 7.51 14.83
N SER A 103 13.16 7.83 15.04
CA SER A 103 13.61 9.20 15.28
C SER A 103 15.09 9.36 14.97
N GLY A 104 15.56 10.60 14.84
CA GLY A 104 16.96 10.95 14.62
C GLY A 104 17.31 11.21 13.16
N ASP A 105 18.61 11.29 12.87
CA ASP A 105 19.13 11.71 11.56
C ASP A 105 19.56 10.55 10.65
N LEU A 106 19.38 9.31 11.11
CA LEU A 106 19.70 8.09 10.36
C LEU A 106 18.87 8.00 9.08
N LYS A 107 19.54 7.74 7.96
CA LYS A 107 18.87 7.53 6.67
C LYS A 107 18.67 6.04 6.38
N GLY A 108 17.59 5.70 5.66
CA GLY A 108 17.32 4.32 5.25
C GLY A 108 18.46 3.69 4.46
N ALA A 109 19.15 4.46 3.60
CA ALA A 109 20.30 3.99 2.83
C ALA A 109 21.48 3.54 3.70
N GLU A 110 21.73 4.20 4.83
CA GLU A 110 22.80 3.84 5.78
C GLU A 110 22.44 2.54 6.51
N LEU A 111 21.19 2.40 6.91
CA LEU A 111 20.68 1.17 7.52
C LEU A 111 20.76 -0.01 6.54
N ILE A 112 20.40 0.17 5.28
CA ILE A 112 20.52 -0.83 4.22
C ILE A 112 21.98 -1.23 4.02
N SER A 113 22.90 -0.26 3.96
CA SER A 113 24.33 -0.53 3.77
C SER A 113 24.90 -1.34 4.95
N THR A 114 24.46 -1.04 6.17
CA THR A 114 24.87 -1.81 7.37
C THR A 114 24.37 -3.24 7.31
N PHE A 115 23.12 -3.48 6.93
CA PHE A 115 22.62 -4.85 6.75
C PHE A 115 23.37 -5.59 5.64
N SER A 116 23.71 -4.92 4.54
CA SER A 116 24.52 -5.51 3.46
C SER A 116 25.90 -5.95 3.96
N GLN A 117 26.57 -5.14 4.80
CA GLN A 117 27.85 -5.50 5.43
C GLN A 117 27.73 -6.67 6.40
N LEU A 118 26.59 -6.83 7.05
CA LEU A 118 26.27 -7.93 7.95
C LEU A 118 25.84 -9.22 7.22
N GLY A 119 25.79 -9.20 5.88
CA GLY A 119 25.41 -10.34 5.05
C GLY A 119 23.92 -10.54 4.88
N TYR A 120 23.11 -9.48 5.01
CA TYR A 120 21.67 -9.52 4.82
C TYR A 120 21.24 -8.66 3.64
N ASN A 121 20.24 -9.11 2.88
CA ASN A 121 19.57 -8.32 1.88
C ASN A 121 18.54 -7.42 2.56
N ALA A 122 18.63 -6.12 2.31
CA ALA A 122 17.70 -5.13 2.83
C ALA A 122 17.26 -4.20 1.71
N VAL A 123 16.00 -3.82 1.73
CA VAL A 123 15.39 -2.91 0.75
C VAL A 123 14.66 -1.79 1.47
N ASP A 124 14.67 -0.61 0.83
CA ASP A 124 13.91 0.52 1.35
C ASP A 124 12.41 0.25 1.21
N PHE A 125 11.74 0.22 2.34
CA PHE A 125 10.29 0.06 2.43
C PHE A 125 9.57 1.40 2.64
N SER A 126 10.35 2.49 2.73
CA SER A 126 9.80 3.81 2.95
C SER A 126 8.97 4.26 1.75
N SER A 127 7.71 4.44 2.05
CA SER A 127 6.74 5.18 1.24
C SER A 127 6.65 4.79 -0.24
N TYR A 128 6.00 3.67 -0.51
CA TYR A 128 5.23 3.66 -1.73
C TYR A 128 4.19 4.78 -1.58
N SER A 129 4.39 5.86 -2.30
CA SER A 129 3.35 6.87 -2.47
C SER A 129 2.04 6.15 -2.81
N ILE A 130 0.91 6.60 -2.27
CA ILE A 130 -0.42 6.06 -2.63
C ILE A 130 -0.54 5.91 -4.15
N LEU A 131 0.09 6.84 -4.88
CA LEU A 131 0.17 6.81 -6.34
C LEU A 131 1.00 5.61 -6.87
N SER A 132 2.14 5.28 -6.26
CA SER A 132 2.94 4.13 -6.71
C SER A 132 2.26 2.81 -6.38
N LEU A 133 1.54 2.74 -5.27
CA LEU A 133 0.75 1.57 -4.88
C LEU A 133 -0.45 1.38 -5.83
N LEU A 134 -1.15 2.45 -6.18
CA LEU A 134 -2.20 2.47 -7.20
C LEU A 134 -1.64 2.04 -8.56
N LEU A 135 -0.48 2.57 -8.96
CA LEU A 135 0.19 2.19 -10.20
C LEU A 135 0.59 0.70 -10.20
N THR A 136 1.13 0.19 -9.11
CA THR A 136 1.49 -1.23 -9.00
C THR A 136 0.27 -2.14 -9.09
N ILE A 137 -0.86 -1.76 -8.46
CA ILE A 137 -2.12 -2.49 -8.56
C ILE A 137 -2.68 -2.42 -10.00
N LEU A 138 -2.65 -1.24 -10.61
CA LEU A 138 -3.17 -1.00 -11.97
C LEU A 138 -2.31 -1.69 -13.04
N LEU A 139 -0.98 -1.75 -12.85
CA LEU A 139 -0.04 -2.39 -13.78
C LEU A 139 0.11 -3.90 -13.56
N ASN A 140 -0.54 -4.47 -12.56
CA ASN A 140 -0.61 -5.92 -12.43
C ASN A 140 -1.40 -6.52 -13.62
N GLU A 141 -0.85 -7.54 -14.25
CA GLU A 141 -1.43 -8.17 -15.45
C GLU A 141 -2.90 -8.56 -15.28
N VAL A 142 -3.26 -9.12 -14.12
CA VAL A 142 -4.65 -9.52 -13.80
C VAL A 142 -5.57 -8.30 -13.71
N SER A 143 -5.09 -7.20 -13.13
CA SER A 143 -5.85 -5.95 -13.01
C SER A 143 -6.03 -5.28 -14.36
N LEU A 144 -5.00 -5.29 -15.22
CA LEU A 144 -5.07 -4.76 -16.58
C LEU A 144 -6.09 -5.52 -17.44
N ILE A 145 -6.07 -6.85 -17.40
CA ILE A 145 -7.03 -7.68 -18.12
C ILE A 145 -8.45 -7.42 -17.61
N SER A 146 -8.64 -7.38 -16.30
CA SER A 146 -9.94 -7.09 -15.68
C SER A 146 -10.47 -5.72 -16.07
N PHE A 147 -9.60 -4.70 -16.08
CA PHE A 147 -9.95 -3.35 -16.49
C PHE A 147 -10.27 -3.27 -18.00
N ALA A 148 -9.51 -3.96 -18.83
CA ALA A 148 -9.80 -4.04 -20.27
C ALA A 148 -11.15 -4.70 -20.54
N LEU A 149 -11.45 -5.83 -19.87
CA LEU A 149 -12.75 -6.50 -19.96
C LEU A 149 -13.90 -5.60 -19.47
N PHE A 150 -13.68 -4.87 -18.36
CA PHE A 150 -14.67 -3.89 -17.88
C PHE A 150 -14.94 -2.80 -18.92
N LEU A 151 -13.88 -2.21 -19.50
CA LEU A 151 -14.02 -1.19 -20.54
C LEU A 151 -14.75 -1.74 -21.79
N LEU A 152 -14.44 -2.94 -22.21
CA LEU A 152 -15.06 -3.58 -23.36
C LEU A 152 -16.55 -3.86 -23.10
N THR A 153 -16.89 -4.34 -21.92
CA THR A 153 -18.29 -4.57 -21.51
C THR A 153 -19.04 -3.23 -21.41
N PHE A 154 -18.43 -2.22 -20.82
CA PHE A 154 -19.02 -0.89 -20.69
C PHE A 154 -19.24 -0.25 -22.07
N ALA A 155 -18.24 -0.32 -22.95
CA ALA A 155 -18.36 0.17 -24.33
C ALA A 155 -19.49 -0.55 -25.11
N SER A 156 -19.61 -1.86 -24.93
CA SER A 156 -20.68 -2.65 -25.55
C SER A 156 -22.07 -2.23 -25.07
N LEU A 157 -22.22 -2.01 -23.75
CA LEU A 157 -23.48 -1.51 -23.17
C LEU A 157 -23.83 -0.10 -23.67
N VAL A 158 -22.84 0.79 -23.75
CA VAL A 158 -23.03 2.13 -24.29
C VAL A 158 -23.44 2.09 -25.76
N LEU A 159 -22.80 1.21 -26.56
CA LEU A 159 -23.16 1.04 -27.96
C LEU A 159 -24.60 0.54 -28.13
N ILE A 160 -25.00 -0.48 -27.38
CA ILE A 160 -26.39 -1.01 -27.43
C ILE A 160 -27.39 0.10 -27.06
N TYR A 161 -27.10 0.88 -26.03
CA TYR A 161 -27.95 1.97 -25.61
C TYR A 161 -28.05 3.06 -26.70
N ARG A 162 -26.92 3.43 -27.32
CA ARG A 162 -26.87 4.44 -28.41
C ARG A 162 -27.59 3.97 -29.68
N ILE A 163 -27.53 2.69 -30.02
CA ILE A 163 -28.29 2.15 -31.17
C ILE A 163 -29.78 2.30 -30.95
N LYS A 164 -30.27 2.06 -29.73
CA LYS A 164 -31.67 2.27 -29.35
C LYS A 164 -32.06 3.74 -29.49
N ASP A 165 -31.26 4.65 -28.94
CA ASP A 165 -31.49 6.10 -29.03
C ASP A 165 -31.47 6.60 -30.46
N LEU A 166 -30.57 6.10 -31.31
CA LEU A 166 -30.50 6.46 -32.73
C LEU A 166 -31.78 6.05 -33.49
N ARG A 167 -32.30 4.85 -33.16
CA ARG A 167 -33.56 4.36 -33.74
C ARG A 167 -34.75 5.28 -33.34
N ASP A 168 -34.85 5.62 -32.05
CA ASP A 168 -35.89 6.49 -31.53
C ASP A 168 -35.78 7.92 -32.11
N ALA A 169 -34.55 8.42 -32.22
CA ALA A 169 -34.25 9.69 -32.88
C ALA A 169 -34.64 9.66 -34.35
N GLY A 170 -34.37 8.60 -35.09
CA GLY A 170 -34.77 8.40 -36.48
C GLY A 170 -36.28 8.46 -36.65
N ILE A 171 -37.04 7.79 -35.81
CA ILE A 171 -38.51 7.81 -35.80
C ILE A 171 -39.06 9.23 -35.59
N LYS A 172 -38.47 9.97 -34.63
CA LYS A 172 -38.84 11.36 -34.31
C LYS A 172 -38.56 12.33 -35.48
N LEU A 173 -37.41 12.15 -36.16
CA LEU A 173 -37.05 12.94 -37.33
C LEU A 173 -37.98 12.67 -38.49
N VAL A 174 -38.33 11.43 -38.77
CA VAL A 174 -39.30 11.08 -39.84
C VAL A 174 -40.70 11.62 -39.51
N SER A 175 -41.06 11.72 -38.22
CA SER A 175 -42.31 12.33 -37.78
C SER A 175 -42.32 13.89 -37.83
N GLY A 176 -41.27 14.51 -38.37
CA GLY A 176 -41.20 15.97 -38.59
C GLY A 176 -40.66 16.76 -37.39
N GLN A 177 -40.07 16.11 -36.39
CA GLN A 177 -39.42 16.86 -35.30
C GLN A 177 -38.07 17.43 -35.77
N SER A 178 -37.74 18.65 -35.33
CA SER A 178 -36.45 19.24 -35.66
C SER A 178 -35.32 18.50 -34.99
N MET A 179 -34.20 18.32 -35.71
CA MET A 179 -32.99 17.64 -35.22
C MET A 179 -32.50 18.23 -33.90
N MET A 180 -32.59 19.52 -33.73
CA MET A 180 -32.15 20.22 -32.52
C MET A 180 -32.99 19.86 -31.29
N LYS A 181 -34.33 19.70 -31.45
CA LYS A 181 -35.23 19.23 -30.37
C LYS A 181 -34.92 17.78 -29.97
N VAL A 182 -34.63 16.89 -30.94
CA VAL A 182 -34.31 15.51 -30.69
C VAL A 182 -32.99 15.40 -29.93
N MET A 183 -31.94 16.10 -30.37
CA MET A 183 -30.64 16.11 -29.67
C MET A 183 -30.74 16.69 -28.27
N LEU A 184 -31.46 17.81 -28.09
CA LEU A 184 -31.61 18.45 -26.79
C LEU A 184 -32.37 17.54 -25.79
N SER A 185 -33.42 16.84 -26.26
CA SER A 185 -34.18 15.93 -25.43
C SER A 185 -33.35 14.74 -24.95
N SER A 186 -32.49 14.15 -25.81
CA SER A 186 -31.58 13.08 -25.44
C SER A 186 -30.52 13.57 -24.45
N PHE A 187 -29.95 14.75 -24.67
CA PHE A 187 -28.97 15.34 -23.78
C PHE A 187 -29.52 15.59 -22.36
N ILE A 188 -30.76 16.11 -22.27
CA ILE A 188 -31.40 16.35 -20.96
C ILE A 188 -31.64 15.05 -20.20
N VAL A 189 -32.07 13.98 -20.89
CA VAL A 189 -32.30 12.67 -20.27
C VAL A 189 -30.98 12.07 -19.76
N ASP A 190 -29.92 12.09 -20.58
CA ASP A 190 -28.61 11.59 -20.22
C ASP A 190 -28.01 12.37 -19.02
N SER A 191 -28.10 13.69 -19.05
CA SER A 191 -27.62 14.58 -17.98
C SER A 191 -28.33 14.30 -16.66
N ARG A 192 -29.66 14.08 -16.69
CA ARG A 192 -30.45 13.74 -15.49
C ARG A 192 -30.04 12.40 -14.90
N GLN A 193 -29.78 11.38 -15.72
CA GLN A 193 -29.32 10.07 -15.25
C GLN A 193 -27.95 10.14 -14.61
N LEU A 194 -27.01 10.88 -15.22
CA LEU A 194 -25.68 11.12 -14.66
C LEU A 194 -25.75 11.85 -13.31
N LEU A 195 -26.63 12.84 -13.19
CA LEU A 195 -26.84 13.58 -11.95
C LEU A 195 -27.38 12.68 -10.82
N ILE A 196 -28.34 11.82 -11.14
CA ILE A 196 -28.89 10.86 -10.19
C ILE A 196 -27.81 9.85 -9.75
N ALA A 197 -27.03 9.29 -10.69
CA ALA A 197 -25.95 8.37 -10.40
C ALA A 197 -24.86 9.02 -9.51
N TYR A 198 -24.52 10.27 -9.77
CA TYR A 198 -23.57 11.05 -8.97
C TYR A 198 -24.09 11.29 -7.54
N CYS A 199 -25.35 11.71 -7.40
CA CYS A 199 -25.98 11.89 -6.08
C CYS A 199 -26.05 10.58 -5.28
N LEU A 200 -26.36 9.45 -5.93
CA LEU A 200 -26.36 8.15 -5.30
C LEU A 200 -24.95 7.72 -4.86
N SER A 201 -23.93 7.99 -5.64
CA SER A 201 -22.55 7.66 -5.28
C SER A 201 -22.05 8.42 -4.05
N ILE A 202 -22.51 9.67 -3.86
CA ILE A 202 -22.19 10.48 -2.66
C ILE A 202 -22.93 9.96 -1.42
N LEU A 203 -24.13 9.38 -1.59
CA LEU A 203 -24.92 8.85 -0.48
C LEU A 203 -24.43 7.49 0.02
N ILE A 204 -23.72 6.73 -0.80
CA ILE A 204 -23.24 5.37 -0.51
C ILE A 204 -21.77 5.37 -0.07
N GLY A 205 -20.97 6.39 -0.42
CA GLY A 205 -19.56 6.55 -0.07
C GLY A 205 -19.36 7.41 1.15
#